data_da87493ece419e33f11107b7bd5be01f
#
_entry.id   da87493ece419e33f11107b7bd5be01f
#
_cell.length_a   1.000
_cell.length_b   1.000
_cell.length_c   1.000
_cell.angle_alpha   90.00
_cell.angle_beta   90.00
_cell.angle_gamma   90.00
#
_symmetry.space_group_name_H-M   'P 1'
#
loop_
_entity.id
_entity.type
_entity.pdbx_description
1 polymer ?
#
loop_
_entity_poly.entity_id
_entity_poly.type
_entity_poly.pdbx_seq_one_letter_code
_entity_poly.pdbx_strand_id
1 'polypeptide(L)'
;MTTPAITLGVAGAGAMGRGIVQLFAQAGHVVRCFDAQPGAADQAAAQVRDMFGKLAEKGRIDAAVLPQLQANVQVVDSLQGLAGCTLVIEAIVEDLEAKRSLFRALEDIVGDDAILASNTSSLVVAQIAAACRRPERVAGLHFFNPVPLMRVAEVVAAVPWRSWSSR
;
A
#
# COMPACT_ATOMS: atom_id res chain seq x y z
N MET A 1 9.37 9.72 19.32
CA MET A 1 8.50 10.49 18.39
C MET A 1 7.54 9.50 17.76
N THR A 2 6.24 9.64 18.03
CA THR A 2 5.22 8.84 17.37
C THR A 2 4.96 9.42 15.99
N THR A 3 5.20 8.64 14.94
CA THR A 3 4.83 9.03 13.57
C THR A 3 3.31 9.26 13.53
N PRO A 4 2.82 10.37 12.96
CA PRO A 4 1.38 10.58 12.83
C PRO A 4 0.75 9.45 12.00
N ALA A 5 -0.46 9.04 12.39
CA ALA A 5 -1.21 8.03 11.63
C ALA A 5 -1.57 8.62 10.26
N ILE A 6 -1.29 7.85 9.21
CA ILE A 6 -1.64 8.21 7.83
C ILE A 6 -2.78 7.30 7.31
N THR A 7 -3.47 7.75 6.29
CA THR A 7 -4.38 6.90 5.52
C THR A 7 -3.63 6.38 4.29
N LEU A 8 -3.44 5.06 4.26
CA LEU A 8 -2.72 4.35 3.22
C LEU A 8 -3.71 3.63 2.30
N GLY A 9 -3.46 3.71 0.99
CA GLY A 9 -4.12 2.86 0.01
C GLY A 9 -3.23 1.67 -0.38
N VAL A 10 -3.82 0.51 -0.54
CA VAL A 10 -3.16 -0.67 -1.16
C VAL A 10 -4.02 -1.12 -2.33
N ALA A 11 -3.46 -1.06 -3.53
CA ALA A 11 -4.08 -1.55 -4.76
C ALA A 11 -3.45 -2.89 -5.16
N GLY A 12 -4.24 -3.96 -5.09
CA GLY A 12 -3.81 -5.34 -5.22
C GLY A 12 -3.85 -6.08 -3.88
N ALA A 13 -4.68 -7.11 -3.78
CA ALA A 13 -4.93 -7.88 -2.55
C ALA A 13 -4.26 -9.27 -2.54
N GLY A 14 -3.31 -9.51 -3.44
CA GLY A 14 -2.50 -10.74 -3.48
C GLY A 14 -1.62 -10.90 -2.24
N ALA A 15 -0.72 -11.88 -2.27
CA ALA A 15 0.15 -12.20 -1.12
C ALA A 15 0.95 -10.98 -0.61
N MET A 16 1.51 -10.17 -1.52
CA MET A 16 2.27 -8.97 -1.17
C MET A 16 1.36 -7.88 -0.63
N GLY A 17 0.26 -7.53 -1.34
CA GLY A 17 -0.67 -6.49 -0.90
C GLY A 17 -1.29 -6.81 0.46
N ARG A 18 -1.73 -8.05 0.69
CA ARG A 18 -2.22 -8.50 2.00
C ARG A 18 -1.17 -8.32 3.10
N GLY A 19 0.08 -8.68 2.83
CA GLY A 19 1.19 -8.50 3.78
C GLY A 19 1.45 -7.02 4.10
N ILE A 20 1.35 -6.14 3.09
CA ILE A 20 1.48 -4.69 3.24
C ILE A 20 0.31 -4.15 4.08
N VAL A 21 -0.94 -4.57 3.81
CA VAL A 21 -2.11 -4.23 4.63
C VAL A 21 -1.89 -4.60 6.09
N GLN A 22 -1.44 -5.84 6.35
CA GLN A 22 -1.15 -6.29 7.71
C GLN A 22 -0.09 -5.42 8.40
N LEU A 23 1.02 -5.18 7.73
CA LEU A 23 2.16 -4.42 8.28
C LEU A 23 1.73 -3.02 8.73
N PHE A 24 1.08 -2.27 7.85
CA PHE A 24 0.70 -0.89 8.15
C PHE A 24 -0.48 -0.79 9.12
N ALA A 25 -1.47 -1.68 9.04
CA ALA A 25 -2.56 -1.72 10.01
C ALA A 25 -2.06 -2.05 11.42
N GLN A 26 -1.10 -2.97 11.54
CA GLN A 26 -0.45 -3.32 12.81
C GLN A 26 0.39 -2.16 13.37
N ALA A 27 0.95 -1.32 12.51
CA ALA A 27 1.67 -0.11 12.91
C ALA A 27 0.75 1.06 13.31
N GLY A 28 -0.59 0.87 13.26
CA GLY A 28 -1.57 1.86 13.70
C GLY A 28 -2.08 2.78 12.58
N HIS A 29 -1.78 2.48 11.32
CA HIS A 29 -2.28 3.26 10.18
C HIS A 29 -3.61 2.70 9.67
N VAL A 30 -4.49 3.59 9.19
CA VAL A 30 -5.69 3.18 8.45
C VAL A 30 -5.28 2.75 7.05
N VAL A 31 -5.65 1.52 6.65
CA VAL A 31 -5.30 0.95 5.35
C VAL A 31 -6.56 0.63 4.56
N ARG A 32 -6.72 1.28 3.42
CA ARG A 32 -7.78 1.01 2.45
C ARG A 32 -7.27 0.05 1.40
N CYS A 33 -7.86 -1.13 1.33
CA CYS A 33 -7.48 -2.19 0.39
C CYS A 33 -8.48 -2.26 -0.76
N PHE A 34 -7.96 -2.21 -1.98
CA PHE A 34 -8.71 -2.37 -3.23
C PHE A 34 -8.10 -3.51 -4.06
N ASP A 35 -8.95 -4.28 -4.73
CA ASP A 35 -8.55 -5.20 -5.80
C ASP A 35 -9.59 -5.18 -6.92
N ALA A 36 -9.13 -5.26 -8.16
CA ALA A 36 -10.02 -5.31 -9.32
C ALA A 36 -10.78 -6.64 -9.43
N GLN A 37 -10.26 -7.71 -8.81
CA GLN A 37 -10.95 -9.00 -8.73
C GLN A 37 -12.00 -8.95 -7.61
N PRO A 38 -13.29 -9.14 -7.92
CA PRO A 38 -14.35 -9.13 -6.93
C PRO A 38 -14.07 -10.08 -5.76
N GLY A 39 -14.24 -9.60 -4.52
CA GLY A 39 -14.06 -10.37 -3.30
C GLY A 39 -12.61 -10.60 -2.87
N ALA A 40 -11.60 -10.27 -3.69
CA ALA A 40 -10.20 -10.50 -3.33
C ALA A 40 -9.78 -9.59 -2.16
N ALA A 41 -10.18 -8.32 -2.17
CA ALA A 41 -9.89 -7.39 -1.07
C ALA A 41 -10.58 -7.81 0.22
N ASP A 42 -11.85 -8.29 0.17
CA ASP A 42 -12.57 -8.81 1.32
C ASP A 42 -11.89 -10.03 1.92
N GLN A 43 -11.48 -10.97 1.06
CA GLN A 43 -10.77 -12.16 1.49
C GLN A 43 -9.44 -11.80 2.16
N ALA A 44 -8.67 -10.88 1.58
CA ALA A 44 -7.41 -10.42 2.15
C ALA A 44 -7.63 -9.74 3.51
N ALA A 45 -8.62 -8.85 3.62
CA ALA A 45 -8.97 -8.17 4.85
C ALA A 45 -9.40 -9.16 5.96
N ALA A 46 -10.22 -10.16 5.62
CA ALA A 46 -10.63 -11.21 6.56
C ALA A 46 -9.41 -12.00 7.08
N GLN A 47 -8.50 -12.38 6.20
CA GLN A 47 -7.27 -13.09 6.58
C GLN A 47 -6.34 -12.25 7.47
N VAL A 48 -6.24 -10.95 7.23
CA VAL A 48 -5.44 -10.03 8.08
C VAL A 48 -6.08 -9.90 9.46
N ARG A 49 -7.40 -9.71 9.54
CA ARG A 49 -8.11 -9.62 10.82
C ARG A 49 -8.01 -10.92 11.64
N ASP A 50 -8.13 -12.09 10.98
CA ASP A 50 -7.92 -13.39 11.61
C ASP A 50 -6.47 -13.53 12.13
N MET A 51 -5.48 -13.08 11.37
CA MET A 51 -4.09 -13.08 11.81
C MET A 51 -3.89 -12.23 13.07
N PHE A 52 -4.52 -11.05 13.17
CA PHE A 52 -4.45 -10.24 14.39
C PHE A 52 -5.09 -10.98 15.59
N GLY A 53 -6.21 -11.69 15.38
CA GLY A 53 -6.81 -12.54 16.42
C GLY A 53 -5.82 -13.61 16.93
N LYS A 54 -5.19 -14.33 16.01
CA LYS A 54 -4.17 -15.35 16.36
C LYS A 54 -2.95 -14.77 17.05
N LEU A 55 -2.53 -13.55 16.70
CA LEU A 55 -1.43 -12.86 17.38
C LEU A 55 -1.81 -12.45 18.81
N ALA A 56 -3.06 -12.00 19.02
CA ALA A 56 -3.57 -11.68 20.35
C ALA A 56 -3.67 -12.93 21.23
N GLU A 57 -4.22 -14.04 20.72
CA GLU A 57 -4.27 -15.33 21.42
C GLU A 57 -2.89 -15.84 21.87
N LYS A 58 -1.86 -15.56 21.04
CA LYS A 58 -0.46 -15.93 21.36
C LYS A 58 0.27 -14.89 22.23
N GLY A 59 -0.41 -13.85 22.68
CA GLY A 59 0.19 -12.76 23.47
C GLY A 59 1.23 -11.94 22.73
N ARG A 60 1.22 -11.96 21.38
CA ARG A 60 2.14 -11.19 20.53
C ARG A 60 1.69 -9.75 20.33
N ILE A 61 0.41 -9.49 20.50
CA ILE A 61 -0.19 -8.15 20.56
C ILE A 61 -1.14 -8.11 21.76
N ASP A 62 -1.34 -6.93 22.34
CA ASP A 62 -2.29 -6.74 23.42
C ASP A 62 -3.72 -6.94 22.90
N ALA A 63 -4.52 -7.76 23.57
CA ALA A 63 -5.91 -7.99 23.22
C ALA A 63 -6.76 -6.69 23.26
N ALA A 64 -6.36 -5.73 24.09
CA ALA A 64 -7.05 -4.43 24.19
C ALA A 64 -6.96 -3.60 22.90
N VAL A 65 -5.90 -3.76 22.10
CA VAL A 65 -5.73 -3.03 20.83
C VAL A 65 -6.31 -3.78 19.62
N LEU A 66 -6.70 -5.05 19.78
CA LEU A 66 -7.21 -5.89 18.70
C LEU A 66 -8.38 -5.25 17.90
N PRO A 67 -9.41 -4.68 18.55
CA PRO A 67 -10.52 -4.06 17.82
C PRO A 67 -10.05 -2.90 16.93
N GLN A 68 -9.09 -2.11 17.40
CA GLN A 68 -8.54 -1.00 16.64
C GLN A 68 -7.72 -1.49 15.45
N LEU A 69 -6.89 -2.52 15.62
CA LEU A 69 -6.10 -3.09 14.52
C LEU A 69 -7.00 -3.66 13.43
N GLN A 70 -8.10 -4.33 13.81
CA GLN A 70 -9.07 -4.84 12.86
C GLN A 70 -9.83 -3.71 12.13
N ALA A 71 -10.17 -2.63 12.85
CA ALA A 71 -10.83 -1.45 12.28
C ALA A 71 -9.92 -0.66 11.32
N ASN A 72 -8.61 -0.72 11.51
CA ASN A 72 -7.63 -0.11 10.61
C ASN A 72 -7.63 -0.74 9.21
N VAL A 73 -8.12 -1.98 9.06
CA VAL A 73 -8.23 -2.66 7.77
C VAL A 73 -9.58 -2.36 7.14
N GLN A 74 -9.60 -1.56 6.10
CA GLN A 74 -10.81 -1.15 5.38
C GLN A 74 -10.78 -1.69 3.96
N VAL A 75 -11.89 -2.24 3.48
CA VAL A 75 -12.08 -2.63 2.08
C VAL A 75 -12.80 -1.51 1.35
N VAL A 76 -12.40 -1.23 0.13
CA VAL A 76 -13.08 -0.28 -0.76
C VAL A 76 -13.43 -0.96 -2.08
N ASP A 77 -14.62 -0.67 -2.61
CA ASP A 77 -15.19 -1.36 -3.76
C ASP A 77 -14.69 -0.81 -5.11
N SER A 78 -13.99 0.33 -5.08
CA SER A 78 -13.49 0.98 -6.28
C SER A 78 -12.19 1.76 -5.99
N LEU A 79 -11.46 2.10 -7.06
CA LEU A 79 -10.28 2.98 -6.95
C LEU A 79 -10.62 4.33 -6.31
N GLN A 80 -11.82 4.87 -6.52
CA GLN A 80 -12.28 6.12 -5.90
C GLN A 80 -12.30 6.04 -4.39
N GLY A 81 -12.46 4.85 -3.80
CA GLY A 81 -12.33 4.64 -2.36
C GLY A 81 -10.93 4.93 -1.81
N LEU A 82 -9.91 5.03 -2.67
CA LEU A 82 -8.55 5.43 -2.31
C LEU A 82 -8.36 6.96 -2.29
N ALA A 83 -9.36 7.74 -2.65
CA ALA A 83 -9.33 9.19 -2.51
C ALA A 83 -9.02 9.59 -1.05
N GLY A 84 -8.17 10.60 -0.86
CA GLY A 84 -7.72 11.05 0.46
C GLY A 84 -6.64 10.18 1.10
N CYS A 85 -6.16 9.11 0.44
CA CYS A 85 -4.93 8.44 0.85
C CYS A 85 -3.73 9.34 0.55
N THR A 86 -2.80 9.45 1.50
CA THR A 86 -1.56 10.24 1.36
C THR A 86 -0.43 9.42 0.75
N LEU A 87 -0.57 8.10 0.77
CA LEU A 87 0.31 7.14 0.13
C LEU A 87 -0.54 6.00 -0.44
N VAL A 88 -0.33 5.64 -1.70
CA VAL A 88 -0.93 4.43 -2.29
C VAL A 88 0.19 3.51 -2.74
N ILE A 89 0.16 2.26 -2.28
CA ILE A 89 1.10 1.21 -2.67
C ILE A 89 0.41 0.24 -3.62
N GLU A 90 0.96 0.10 -4.80
CA GLU A 90 0.52 -0.86 -5.81
C GLU A 90 1.25 -2.19 -5.64
N ALA A 91 0.48 -3.28 -5.63
CA ALA A 91 0.97 -4.66 -5.55
C ALA A 91 0.14 -5.60 -6.45
N ILE A 92 -0.16 -5.15 -7.69
CA ILE A 92 -0.87 -5.96 -8.71
C ILE A 92 0.11 -6.86 -9.47
N VAL A 93 -0.37 -7.51 -10.52
CA VAL A 93 0.46 -8.35 -11.41
C VAL A 93 1.68 -7.60 -11.95
N GLU A 94 2.77 -8.33 -12.17
CA GLU A 94 4.05 -7.77 -12.64
C GLU A 94 4.02 -7.54 -14.15
N ASP A 95 3.13 -6.63 -14.59
CA ASP A 95 2.95 -6.21 -15.97
C ASP A 95 3.05 -4.68 -16.07
N LEU A 96 3.91 -4.19 -16.95
CA LEU A 96 4.22 -2.76 -17.06
C LEU A 96 3.01 -1.93 -17.48
N GLU A 97 2.22 -2.41 -18.44
CA GLU A 97 1.09 -1.64 -18.96
C GLU A 97 -0.09 -1.65 -17.97
N ALA A 98 -0.31 -2.76 -17.25
CA ALA A 98 -1.28 -2.81 -16.17
C ALA A 98 -0.92 -1.80 -15.06
N LYS A 99 0.36 -1.75 -14.65
CA LYS A 99 0.84 -0.79 -13.66
C LYS A 99 0.72 0.66 -14.15
N ARG A 100 1.14 0.96 -15.39
CA ARG A 100 0.98 2.29 -15.99
C ARG A 100 -0.47 2.75 -16.03
N SER A 101 -1.38 1.87 -16.41
CA SER A 101 -2.81 2.16 -16.46
C SER A 101 -3.38 2.47 -15.07
N LEU A 102 -2.99 1.68 -14.07
CA LEU A 102 -3.39 1.89 -12.68
C LEU A 102 -2.83 3.21 -12.13
N PHE A 103 -1.57 3.53 -12.39
CA PHE A 103 -0.93 4.77 -11.90
C PHE A 103 -1.58 6.03 -12.50
N ARG A 104 -1.93 6.01 -13.79
CA ARG A 104 -2.71 7.11 -14.41
C ARG A 104 -4.06 7.28 -13.71
N ALA A 105 -4.78 6.18 -13.47
CA ALA A 105 -6.07 6.26 -12.80
C ALA A 105 -5.95 6.73 -11.34
N LEU A 106 -4.94 6.28 -10.61
CA LEU A 106 -4.69 6.71 -9.23
C LEU A 106 -4.33 8.19 -9.16
N GLU A 107 -3.54 8.71 -10.11
CA GLU A 107 -3.16 10.12 -10.17
C GLU A 107 -4.37 11.06 -10.29
N ASP A 108 -5.45 10.61 -10.96
CA ASP A 108 -6.70 11.35 -11.09
C ASP A 108 -7.59 11.32 -9.85
N ILE A 109 -7.32 10.39 -8.93
CA ILE A 109 -8.18 10.11 -7.76
C ILE A 109 -7.59 10.68 -6.48
N VAL A 110 -6.28 10.51 -6.26
CA VAL A 110 -5.62 10.94 -5.03
C VAL A 110 -5.25 12.41 -5.07
N GLY A 111 -5.08 13.01 -3.88
CA GLY A 111 -4.66 14.40 -3.75
C GLY A 111 -3.29 14.68 -4.37
N ASP A 112 -3.04 15.95 -4.69
CA ASP A 112 -1.83 16.41 -5.38
C ASP A 112 -0.53 16.11 -4.64
N ASP A 113 -0.56 16.01 -3.32
CA ASP A 113 0.62 15.71 -2.48
C ASP A 113 0.76 14.21 -2.15
N ALA A 114 -0.16 13.36 -2.64
CA ALA A 114 -0.09 11.93 -2.38
C ALA A 114 1.05 11.29 -3.15
N ILE A 115 1.74 10.35 -2.51
CA ILE A 115 2.80 9.53 -3.10
C ILE A 115 2.17 8.26 -3.68
N LEU A 116 2.58 7.90 -4.89
CA LEU A 116 2.23 6.64 -5.55
C LEU A 116 3.46 5.74 -5.56
N ALA A 117 3.37 4.56 -4.94
CA ALA A 117 4.49 3.65 -4.82
C ALA A 117 4.18 2.30 -5.49
N SER A 118 5.14 1.74 -6.22
CA SER A 118 5.04 0.39 -6.77
C SER A 118 5.86 -0.59 -5.95
N ASN A 119 5.27 -1.75 -5.64
CA ASN A 119 5.98 -2.87 -5.00
C ASN A 119 6.69 -3.78 -6.03
N THR A 120 6.90 -3.30 -7.26
CA THR A 120 7.62 -4.08 -8.27
C THR A 120 9.01 -4.50 -7.80
N SER A 121 9.42 -5.71 -8.15
CA SER A 121 10.76 -6.25 -7.89
C SER A 121 11.68 -6.18 -9.10
N SER A 122 11.13 -6.04 -10.31
CA SER A 122 11.87 -6.24 -11.56
C SER A 122 11.66 -5.14 -12.59
N LEU A 123 10.53 -4.43 -12.56
CA LEU A 123 10.24 -3.38 -13.52
C LEU A 123 10.97 -2.08 -13.16
N VAL A 124 11.38 -1.35 -14.18
CA VAL A 124 12.04 -0.05 -14.01
C VAL A 124 11.00 0.98 -13.54
N VAL A 125 11.12 1.45 -12.29
CA VAL A 125 10.14 2.37 -11.67
C VAL A 125 9.95 3.64 -12.50
N ALA A 126 11.02 4.15 -13.13
CA ALA A 126 10.94 5.31 -14.02
C ALA A 126 10.03 5.08 -15.23
N GLN A 127 9.89 3.84 -15.72
CA GLN A 127 8.98 3.52 -16.82
C GLN A 127 7.52 3.53 -16.38
N ILE A 128 7.24 3.20 -15.11
CA ILE A 128 5.91 3.35 -14.52
C ILE A 128 5.60 4.84 -14.34
N ALA A 129 6.53 5.58 -13.74
CA ALA A 129 6.40 7.02 -13.49
C ALA A 129 6.19 7.84 -14.77
N ALA A 130 6.82 7.44 -15.87
CA ALA A 130 6.66 8.11 -17.18
C ALA A 130 5.22 8.08 -17.72
N ALA A 131 4.34 7.26 -17.16
CA ALA A 131 2.92 7.26 -17.50
C ALA A 131 2.11 8.35 -16.77
N CYS A 132 2.67 8.94 -15.72
CA CYS A 132 2.03 9.96 -14.88
C CYS A 132 2.36 11.37 -15.37
N ARG A 133 1.47 12.32 -15.11
CA ARG A 133 1.69 13.75 -15.34
C ARG A 133 2.71 14.33 -14.36
N ARG A 134 2.78 13.75 -13.15
CA ARG A 134 3.66 14.16 -12.06
C ARG A 134 4.55 13.00 -11.60
N PRO A 135 5.53 12.60 -12.44
CA PRO A 135 6.40 11.45 -12.17
C PRO A 135 7.23 11.60 -10.88
N GLU A 136 7.42 12.82 -10.40
CA GLU A 136 8.12 13.11 -9.14
C GLU A 136 7.38 12.60 -7.90
N ARG A 137 6.09 12.24 -8.00
CA ARG A 137 5.31 11.63 -6.91
C ARG A 137 5.38 10.10 -6.91
N VAL A 138 6.04 9.53 -7.91
CA VAL A 138 6.14 8.08 -8.07
C VAL A 138 7.45 7.57 -7.50
N ALA A 139 7.37 6.49 -6.73
CA ALA A 139 8.53 5.79 -6.18
C ALA A 139 8.37 4.27 -6.29
N GLY A 140 9.44 3.53 -6.19
CA GLY A 140 9.43 2.12 -5.84
C GLY A 140 9.45 1.98 -4.32
N LEU A 141 8.61 1.09 -3.79
CA LEU A 141 8.63 0.69 -2.39
C LEU A 141 8.52 -0.83 -2.34
N HIS A 142 9.66 -1.48 -2.47
CA HIS A 142 9.75 -2.92 -2.58
C HIS A 142 9.87 -3.58 -1.21
N PHE A 143 8.87 -4.40 -0.88
CA PHE A 143 8.84 -5.24 0.30
C PHE A 143 9.25 -6.68 -0.05
N PHE A 144 9.82 -7.37 0.93
CA PHE A 144 10.21 -8.77 0.79
C PHE A 144 9.19 -9.70 1.44
N ASN A 145 8.94 -10.85 0.81
CA ASN A 145 8.01 -11.85 1.35
C ASN A 145 8.70 -12.74 2.41
N PRO A 146 8.08 -12.98 3.56
CA PRO A 146 6.78 -12.50 4.06
C PRO A 146 6.86 -11.07 4.63
N VAL A 147 6.05 -10.15 4.09
CA VAL A 147 6.13 -8.71 4.44
C VAL A 147 6.13 -8.41 5.94
N PRO A 148 5.26 -9.03 6.78
CA PRO A 148 5.23 -8.72 8.22
C PRO A 148 6.44 -9.22 9.00
N LEU A 149 7.29 -10.06 8.41
CA LEU A 149 8.46 -10.67 9.07
C LEU A 149 9.78 -10.05 8.62
N MET A 150 9.80 -9.49 7.43
CA MET A 150 11.00 -8.86 6.87
C MET A 150 11.17 -7.44 7.42
N ARG A 151 12.39 -7.13 7.89
CA ARG A 151 12.71 -5.82 8.48
C ARG A 151 13.31 -4.83 7.50
N VAL A 152 13.23 -5.14 6.21
CA VAL A 152 13.83 -4.36 5.13
C VAL A 152 12.77 -4.05 4.09
N ALA A 153 12.73 -2.82 3.64
CA ALA A 153 12.06 -2.38 2.43
C ALA A 153 13.02 -1.50 1.63
N GLU A 154 13.01 -1.64 0.32
CA GLU A 154 13.83 -0.82 -0.58
C GLU A 154 12.98 0.34 -1.09
N VAL A 155 13.56 1.55 -1.05
CA VAL A 155 12.96 2.76 -1.64
C VAL A 155 13.75 3.14 -2.89
N VAL A 156 13.07 3.17 -4.03
CA VAL A 156 13.66 3.49 -5.33
C VAL A 156 13.02 4.76 -5.86
N ALA A 157 13.82 5.82 -6.03
CA ALA A 157 13.34 7.06 -6.65
C ALA A 157 13.11 6.83 -8.16
N ALA A 158 11.93 7.21 -8.67
CA ALA A 158 11.64 7.14 -10.10
C ALA A 158 12.35 8.21 -10.92
N VAL A 159 12.66 9.34 -10.29
CA VAL A 159 13.38 10.49 -10.87
C VAL A 159 14.58 10.86 -10.01
N PRO A 160 15.59 11.56 -10.53
CA PRO A 160 16.76 11.95 -9.75
C PRO A 160 16.39 12.70 -8.47
N TRP A 161 17.03 12.35 -7.35
CA TRP A 161 16.84 12.92 -6.00
C TRP A 161 16.77 14.46 -5.97
N ARG A 162 17.48 15.16 -6.88
CA ARG A 162 17.51 16.63 -6.94
C ARG A 162 16.14 17.27 -7.20
N SER A 163 15.17 16.54 -7.75
CA SER A 163 13.81 17.04 -7.98
C SER A 163 12.92 17.08 -6.73
N TRP A 164 13.35 16.42 -5.64
CA TRP A 164 12.60 16.33 -4.37
C TRP A 164 12.95 17.46 -3.38
N SER A 165 14.12 18.10 -3.53
CA SER A 165 14.67 19.08 -2.58
C SER A 165 14.27 20.54 -2.83
N SER A 166 13.46 20.82 -3.85
CA SER A 166 13.13 22.18 -4.29
C SER A 166 11.69 22.63 -3.98
N ARG A 167 11.03 22.01 -2.96
CA ARG A 167 9.70 22.44 -2.50
C ARG A 167 9.68 22.69 -1.00
#